data_aeff9911e79b5a25f620fd986016de9d
#
_entry.id   aeff9911e79b5a25f620fd986016de9d
#
_cell.length_a   1.000
_cell.length_b   1.000
_cell.length_c   1.000
_cell.angle_alpha   90.00
_cell.angle_beta   90.00
_cell.angle_gamma   90.00
#
_symmetry.space_group_name_H-M   'P 1'
#
loop_
_entity.id
_entity.type
_entity.pdbx_description
1 polymer ?
#
loop_
_entity_poly.entity_id
_entity_poly.type
_entity_poly.pdbx_seq_one_letter_code
_entity_poly.pdbx_strand_id
1 'polypeptide(L)'
;MINFLRATTDEEYRYAAMLFKEYAASLDIDLDFQHFDMELREINKMYSLPEGGIILCKSGDEYIGCVGIRKLDRNTAEIKRMFIKPAYQKQGLGKSLLRQAVKLAKTLNYTAIRLDTLNHMAPAIKLYRQFGFYEIPAYYNNPNATAIYFEMKC
;
A
#
# COMPACT_ATOMS: atom_id res chain seq x y z
N MET A 1 -22.59 -0.79 -0.44
CA MET A 1 -21.89 -1.30 -1.65
C MET A 1 -20.41 -0.92 -1.59
N ILE A 2 -19.55 -1.86 -1.88
CA ILE A 2 -18.11 -1.65 -1.87
C ILE A 2 -17.63 -1.29 -3.27
N ASN A 3 -16.88 -0.20 -3.38
CA ASN A 3 -16.29 0.25 -4.64
C ASN A 3 -14.81 0.52 -4.48
N PHE A 4 -14.04 0.29 -5.54
CA PHE A 4 -12.62 0.60 -5.61
C PHE A 4 -12.40 1.64 -6.70
N LEU A 5 -11.55 2.63 -6.42
CA LEU A 5 -11.23 3.66 -7.40
C LEU A 5 -9.79 4.14 -7.24
N ARG A 6 -9.19 4.60 -8.32
CA ARG A 6 -7.87 5.22 -8.25
C ARG A 6 -8.05 6.71 -7.96
N ALA A 7 -7.34 7.22 -6.98
CA ALA A 7 -7.40 8.63 -6.61
C ALA A 7 -6.92 9.51 -7.77
N THR A 8 -7.70 10.53 -8.12
CA THR A 8 -7.36 11.48 -9.18
C THR A 8 -7.62 12.92 -8.77
N THR A 9 -8.58 13.17 -7.86
CA THR A 9 -8.95 14.52 -7.44
C THR A 9 -8.24 14.92 -6.15
N ASP A 10 -8.17 16.22 -5.89
CA ASP A 10 -7.61 16.73 -4.64
C ASP A 10 -8.35 16.19 -3.43
N GLU A 11 -9.67 16.08 -3.52
CA GLU A 11 -10.48 15.50 -2.44
C GLU A 11 -10.10 14.03 -2.17
N GLU A 12 -9.98 13.24 -3.24
CA GLU A 12 -9.61 11.83 -3.11
C GLU A 12 -8.23 11.66 -2.50
N TYR A 13 -7.26 12.46 -2.91
CA TYR A 13 -5.92 12.43 -2.31
C TYR A 13 -5.94 12.88 -0.85
N ARG A 14 -6.84 13.78 -0.49
CA ARG A 14 -7.01 14.20 0.91
C ARG A 14 -7.51 13.04 1.78
N TYR A 15 -8.48 12.29 1.28
CA TYR A 15 -8.95 11.08 1.98
C TYR A 15 -7.86 10.01 2.05
N ALA A 16 -7.08 9.85 0.98
CA ALA A 16 -5.94 8.95 1.01
C ALA A 16 -4.94 9.33 2.11
N ALA A 17 -4.63 10.63 2.24
CA ALA A 17 -3.72 11.10 3.28
C ALA A 17 -4.28 10.82 4.68
N MET A 18 -5.59 10.99 4.87
CA MET A 18 -6.23 10.65 6.14
C MET A 18 -6.09 9.17 6.48
N LEU A 19 -6.31 8.30 5.49
CA LEU A 19 -6.17 6.85 5.67
C LEU A 19 -4.71 6.45 5.93
N PHE A 20 -3.76 7.10 5.27
CA PHE A 20 -2.34 6.88 5.54
C PHE A 20 -1.99 7.22 6.99
N LYS A 21 -2.56 8.32 7.52
CA LYS A 21 -2.35 8.70 8.92
C LYS A 21 -2.97 7.69 9.88
N GLU A 22 -4.16 7.18 9.58
CA GLU A 22 -4.80 6.14 10.40
C GLU A 22 -3.96 4.87 10.40
N TYR A 23 -3.44 4.48 9.22
CA TYR A 23 -2.54 3.35 9.12
C TYR A 23 -1.30 3.54 10.00
N ALA A 24 -0.65 4.69 9.89
CA ALA A 24 0.55 4.99 10.70
C ALA A 24 0.25 4.94 12.19
N ALA A 25 -0.91 5.47 12.61
CA ALA A 25 -1.32 5.45 14.01
C ALA A 25 -1.61 4.04 14.52
N SER A 26 -1.96 3.11 13.63
CA SER A 26 -2.23 1.71 14.01
C SER A 26 -0.96 0.89 14.21
N LEU A 27 0.19 1.41 13.77
CA LEU A 27 1.48 0.75 13.93
C LEU A 27 2.14 1.21 15.23
N ASP A 28 2.90 0.30 15.87
CA ASP A 28 3.69 0.63 17.05
C ASP A 28 5.09 1.11 16.66
N ILE A 29 5.22 1.77 15.50
CA ILE A 29 6.49 2.28 15.03
C ILE A 29 6.31 3.70 14.49
N ASP A 30 7.41 4.47 14.51
CA ASP A 30 7.47 5.79 13.93
C ASP A 30 7.90 5.66 12.47
N LEU A 31 7.15 6.28 11.56
CA LEU A 31 7.46 6.28 10.13
C LEU A 31 8.33 7.46 9.70
N ASP A 32 8.84 8.27 10.61
CA ASP A 32 9.71 9.41 10.29
C ASP A 32 10.94 9.00 9.48
N PHE A 33 11.48 7.79 9.73
CA PHE A 33 12.60 7.27 8.96
C PHE A 33 12.26 7.05 7.47
N GLN A 34 10.97 7.04 7.12
CA GLN A 34 10.51 6.93 5.74
C GLN A 34 10.09 8.29 5.17
N HIS A 35 10.38 9.38 5.87
CA HIS A 35 10.00 10.75 5.47
C HIS A 35 8.48 10.89 5.28
N PHE A 36 7.72 10.37 6.24
CA PHE A 36 6.27 10.28 6.16
C PHE A 36 5.60 11.65 6.00
N ASP A 37 6.10 12.68 6.68
CA ASP A 37 5.53 14.03 6.57
C ASP A 37 5.65 14.58 5.14
N MET A 38 6.78 14.33 4.49
CA MET A 38 6.97 14.74 3.09
C MET A 38 6.03 13.93 2.17
N GLU A 39 5.88 12.64 2.44
CA GLU A 39 4.98 11.79 1.68
C GLU A 39 3.55 12.33 1.71
N LEU A 40 3.07 12.73 2.89
CA LEU A 40 1.72 13.27 3.02
C LEU A 40 1.56 14.62 2.30
N ARG A 41 2.57 15.48 2.33
CA ARG A 41 2.51 16.76 1.65
C ARG A 41 2.55 16.62 0.13
N GLU A 42 3.23 15.61 -0.38
CA GLU A 42 3.42 15.40 -1.81
C GLU A 42 2.70 14.16 -2.33
N ILE A 43 1.65 13.75 -1.63
CA ILE A 43 0.95 12.49 -1.92
C ILE A 43 0.46 12.42 -3.37
N ASN A 44 -0.05 13.51 -3.91
CA ASN A 44 -0.54 13.57 -5.28
C ASN A 44 0.58 13.53 -6.33
N LYS A 45 1.82 13.81 -5.94
CA LYS A 45 2.97 13.69 -6.83
C LYS A 45 3.61 12.32 -6.73
N MET A 46 3.75 11.81 -5.51
CA MET A 46 4.40 10.52 -5.26
C MET A 46 3.58 9.34 -5.76
N TYR A 47 2.26 9.49 -5.78
CA TYR A 47 1.33 8.41 -6.12
C TYR A 47 0.44 8.80 -7.29
N SER A 48 1.04 9.02 -8.45
CA SER A 48 0.31 9.42 -9.65
C SER A 48 0.88 8.76 -10.89
N LEU A 49 0.05 8.70 -11.94
CA LEU A 49 0.49 8.20 -13.24
C LEU A 49 1.62 9.08 -13.78
N PRO A 50 2.52 8.53 -14.56
CA PRO A 50 2.56 7.14 -15.06
C PRO A 50 3.27 6.15 -14.14
N GLU A 51 3.76 6.58 -12.99
CA GLU A 51 4.65 5.76 -12.15
C GLU A 51 3.92 5.04 -11.04
N GLY A 52 2.74 5.50 -10.63
CA GLY A 52 2.02 4.88 -9.55
C GLY A 52 0.62 5.42 -9.37
N GLY A 53 0.07 5.20 -8.19
CA GLY A 53 -1.27 5.66 -7.85
C GLY A 53 -1.69 5.16 -6.48
N ILE A 54 -2.85 5.59 -6.05
CA ILE A 54 -3.50 5.10 -4.83
C ILE A 54 -4.85 4.54 -5.22
N ILE A 55 -5.11 3.31 -4.79
CA ILE A 55 -6.44 2.71 -4.89
C ILE A 55 -7.14 2.96 -3.55
N LEU A 56 -8.33 3.53 -3.63
CA LEU A 56 -9.20 3.77 -2.49
C LEU A 56 -10.34 2.76 -2.48
N CYS A 57 -10.73 2.33 -1.30
CA CYS A 57 -11.89 1.47 -1.10
C CYS A 57 -12.98 2.28 -0.41
N LYS A 58 -14.18 2.27 -0.98
CA LYS A 58 -15.34 2.99 -0.42
C LYS A 58 -16.44 2.00 -0.04
N SER A 59 -17.11 2.30 1.06
CA SER A 59 -18.39 1.68 1.42
C SER A 59 -19.43 2.79 1.38
N GLY A 60 -20.28 2.80 0.35
CA GLY A 60 -21.16 3.96 0.11
C GLY A 60 -20.33 5.22 -0.10
N ASP A 61 -20.53 6.20 0.76
CA ASP A 61 -19.79 7.48 0.69
C ASP A 61 -18.57 7.52 1.60
N GLU A 62 -18.34 6.47 2.39
CA GLU A 62 -17.23 6.43 3.34
C GLU A 62 -15.99 5.80 2.71
N TYR A 63 -14.85 6.46 2.84
CA TYR A 63 -13.55 5.89 2.44
C TYR A 63 -13.01 5.02 3.58
N ILE A 64 -12.88 3.72 3.33
CA ILE A 64 -12.61 2.72 4.36
C ILE A 64 -11.28 2.01 4.21
N GLY A 65 -10.60 2.21 3.10
CA GLY A 65 -9.32 1.55 2.88
C GLY A 65 -8.53 2.16 1.74
N CYS A 66 -7.27 1.81 1.69
CA CYS A 66 -6.34 2.33 0.69
C CYS A 66 -5.18 1.38 0.46
N VAL A 67 -4.52 1.56 -0.67
CA VAL A 67 -3.21 0.98 -0.95
C VAL A 67 -2.49 1.88 -1.96
N GLY A 68 -1.21 2.15 -1.72
CA GLY A 68 -0.39 2.94 -2.62
C GLY A 68 0.53 2.08 -3.45
N ILE A 69 0.76 2.51 -4.69
CA ILE A 69 1.75 1.94 -5.59
C ILE A 69 2.66 3.08 -6.00
N ARG A 70 3.97 2.90 -5.83
CA ARG A 70 4.94 3.88 -6.29
C ARG A 70 6.13 3.20 -6.97
N LYS A 71 6.87 3.98 -7.74
CA LYS A 71 8.09 3.51 -8.39
C LYS A 71 9.17 3.27 -7.34
N LEU A 72 9.77 2.08 -7.37
CA LEU A 72 10.96 1.78 -6.59
C LEU A 72 12.20 1.90 -7.47
N ASP A 73 12.17 1.26 -8.64
CA ASP A 73 13.16 1.45 -9.69
C ASP A 73 12.47 1.29 -11.05
N ARG A 74 13.24 1.30 -12.12
CA ARG A 74 12.70 1.30 -13.49
C ARG A 74 11.71 0.15 -13.75
N ASN A 75 11.94 -1.01 -13.16
CA ASN A 75 11.17 -2.22 -13.42
C ASN A 75 10.34 -2.70 -12.23
N THR A 76 10.51 -2.08 -11.07
CA THR A 76 9.94 -2.56 -9.81
C THR A 76 9.05 -1.50 -9.18
N ALA A 77 7.82 -1.88 -8.87
CA ALA A 77 6.91 -1.07 -8.08
C ALA A 77 6.99 -1.48 -6.60
N GLU A 78 6.62 -0.55 -5.74
CA GLU A 78 6.50 -0.82 -4.30
C GLU A 78 5.07 -0.61 -3.86
N ILE A 79 4.51 -1.61 -3.15
CA ILE A 79 3.23 -1.47 -2.48
C ILE A 79 3.49 -0.83 -1.12
N LYS A 80 2.73 0.23 -0.83
CA LYS A 80 2.85 1.00 0.41
C LYS A 80 1.48 1.24 1.01
N ARG A 81 1.44 1.28 2.34
CA ARG A 81 0.28 1.80 3.08
C ARG A 81 -1.03 1.06 2.80
N MET A 82 -0.98 -0.25 2.66
CA MET A 82 -2.20 -1.04 2.51
C MET A 82 -2.93 -1.11 3.85
N PHE A 83 -4.16 -0.62 3.88
CA PHE A 83 -4.91 -0.44 5.11
C PHE A 83 -6.40 -0.57 4.88
N ILE A 84 -7.08 -1.26 5.80
CA ILE A 84 -8.55 -1.29 5.89
C ILE A 84 -8.90 -0.86 7.32
N LYS A 85 -9.86 0.04 7.46
CA LYS A 85 -10.34 0.47 8.78
C LYS A 85 -10.79 -0.76 9.60
N PRO A 86 -10.53 -0.78 10.92
CA PRO A 86 -10.83 -1.95 11.75
C PRO A 86 -12.26 -2.46 11.63
N ALA A 87 -13.24 -1.57 11.52
CA ALA A 87 -14.65 -1.95 11.41
C ALA A 87 -14.97 -2.74 10.14
N TYR A 88 -14.11 -2.69 9.13
CA TYR A 88 -14.32 -3.33 7.84
C TYR A 88 -13.34 -4.46 7.56
N GLN A 89 -12.51 -4.83 8.53
CA GLN A 89 -11.56 -5.93 8.39
C GLN A 89 -12.27 -7.29 8.43
N LYS A 90 -11.56 -8.34 7.98
CA LYS A 90 -12.06 -9.73 7.97
C LYS A 90 -13.23 -9.96 7.02
N GLN A 91 -13.35 -9.14 5.97
CA GLN A 91 -14.39 -9.26 4.95
C GLN A 91 -13.82 -9.49 3.55
N GLY A 92 -12.53 -9.79 3.45
CA GLY A 92 -11.87 -10.01 2.16
C GLY A 92 -11.47 -8.76 1.42
N LEU A 93 -11.61 -7.56 2.02
CA LEU A 93 -11.30 -6.29 1.36
C LEU A 93 -9.80 -6.08 1.15
N GLY A 94 -8.96 -6.55 2.07
CA GLY A 94 -7.52 -6.52 1.91
C GLY A 94 -7.06 -7.30 0.68
N LYS A 95 -7.65 -8.47 0.47
CA LYS A 95 -7.36 -9.28 -0.71
C LYS A 95 -7.76 -8.55 -1.99
N SER A 96 -8.92 -7.91 -1.99
CA SER A 96 -9.39 -7.13 -3.14
C SER A 96 -8.52 -5.92 -3.42
N LEU A 97 -8.07 -5.20 -2.37
CA LEU A 97 -7.14 -4.09 -2.52
C LEU A 97 -5.81 -4.54 -3.10
N LEU A 98 -5.27 -5.65 -2.59
CA LEU A 98 -4.01 -6.18 -3.09
C LEU A 98 -4.14 -6.58 -4.56
N ARG A 99 -5.26 -7.18 -4.94
CA ARG A 99 -5.53 -7.53 -6.34
C ARG A 99 -5.53 -6.29 -7.23
N GLN A 100 -6.19 -5.21 -6.78
CA GLN A 100 -6.22 -3.95 -7.52
C GLN A 100 -4.83 -3.33 -7.64
N ALA A 101 -4.04 -3.39 -6.57
CA ALA A 101 -2.68 -2.86 -6.57
C ALA A 101 -1.79 -3.61 -7.56
N VAL A 102 -1.84 -4.94 -7.54
CA VAL A 102 -1.07 -5.79 -8.46
C VAL A 102 -1.48 -5.50 -9.91
N LYS A 103 -2.78 -5.38 -10.15
CA LYS A 103 -3.31 -5.08 -11.48
C LYS A 103 -2.78 -3.72 -11.98
N LEU A 104 -2.79 -2.71 -11.12
CA LEU A 104 -2.27 -1.39 -11.47
C LEU A 104 -0.79 -1.46 -11.82
N ALA A 105 0.01 -2.12 -11.00
CA ALA A 105 1.45 -2.26 -11.24
C ALA A 105 1.71 -2.92 -12.61
N LYS A 106 0.98 -3.98 -12.93
CA LYS A 106 1.10 -4.66 -14.23
C LYS A 106 0.71 -3.72 -15.38
N THR A 107 -0.37 -2.97 -15.21
CA THR A 107 -0.84 -2.00 -16.21
C THR A 107 0.23 -0.93 -16.48
N LEU A 108 1.00 -0.56 -15.45
CA LEU A 108 2.07 0.42 -15.56
C LEU A 108 3.40 -0.19 -16.05
N ASN A 109 3.37 -1.46 -16.46
CA ASN A 109 4.50 -2.19 -17.07
C ASN A 109 5.63 -2.54 -16.09
N TYR A 110 5.35 -2.60 -14.80
CA TYR A 110 6.32 -3.13 -13.85
C TYR A 110 6.41 -4.65 -13.98
N THR A 111 7.64 -5.17 -13.84
CA THR A 111 7.90 -6.61 -13.92
C THR A 111 8.10 -7.25 -12.56
N ALA A 112 8.20 -6.46 -11.51
CA ALA A 112 8.28 -6.94 -10.14
C ALA A 112 7.59 -5.97 -9.20
N ILE A 113 7.10 -6.49 -8.07
CA ILE A 113 6.46 -5.71 -7.03
C ILE A 113 7.12 -6.10 -5.71
N ARG A 114 7.52 -5.11 -4.92
CA ARG A 114 8.09 -5.33 -3.59
C ARG A 114 7.24 -4.64 -2.54
N LEU A 115 7.35 -5.12 -1.32
CA LEU A 115 6.74 -4.51 -0.16
C LEU A 115 7.53 -4.90 1.09
N ASP A 116 7.36 -4.12 2.16
CA ASP A 116 7.80 -4.50 3.47
C ASP A 116 6.62 -4.54 4.43
N THR A 117 6.72 -5.37 5.44
CA THR A 117 5.71 -5.52 6.49
C THR A 117 6.41 -5.88 7.80
N LEU A 118 5.66 -6.00 8.87
CA LEU A 118 6.20 -6.39 10.17
C LEU A 118 5.92 -7.87 10.41
N ASN A 119 6.88 -8.56 11.03
CA ASN A 119 6.84 -10.02 11.16
C ASN A 119 5.67 -10.54 12.00
N HIS A 120 5.01 -9.68 12.78
CA HIS A 120 3.84 -10.06 13.58
C HIS A 120 2.50 -9.84 12.86
N MET A 121 2.50 -9.29 11.65
CA MET A 121 1.28 -9.04 10.87
C MET A 121 0.89 -10.29 10.09
N ALA A 122 0.52 -11.34 10.82
CA ALA A 122 0.29 -12.67 10.25
C ALA A 122 -0.80 -12.71 9.16
N PRO A 123 -1.96 -12.05 9.30
CA PRO A 123 -2.96 -12.09 8.23
C PRO A 123 -2.46 -11.48 6.93
N ALA A 124 -1.72 -10.37 7.00
CA ALA A 124 -1.17 -9.71 5.82
C ALA A 124 -0.12 -10.61 5.15
N ILE A 125 0.78 -11.19 5.94
CA ILE A 125 1.82 -12.09 5.43
C ILE A 125 1.21 -13.29 4.71
N LYS A 126 0.18 -13.89 5.30
CA LYS A 126 -0.53 -15.01 4.67
C LYS A 126 -1.10 -14.60 3.32
N LEU A 127 -1.71 -13.42 3.26
CA LEU A 127 -2.30 -12.89 2.04
C LEU A 127 -1.23 -12.67 0.96
N TYR A 128 -0.09 -12.08 1.32
CA TYR A 128 1.00 -11.86 0.38
C TYR A 128 1.50 -13.18 -0.20
N ARG A 129 1.72 -14.19 0.65
CA ARG A 129 2.16 -15.52 0.18
C ARG A 129 1.14 -16.17 -0.75
N GLN A 130 -0.15 -16.02 -0.48
CA GLN A 130 -1.20 -16.54 -1.34
C GLN A 130 -1.19 -15.91 -2.73
N PHE A 131 -0.76 -14.65 -2.83
CA PHE A 131 -0.65 -13.95 -4.12
C PHE A 131 0.61 -14.32 -4.90
N GLY A 132 1.55 -15.02 -4.29
CA GLY A 132 2.79 -15.41 -4.94
C GLY A 132 4.00 -14.56 -4.53
N PHE A 133 3.85 -13.71 -3.52
CA PHE A 133 4.98 -13.00 -2.93
C PHE A 133 5.87 -13.99 -2.16
N TYR A 134 7.17 -13.80 -2.27
CA TYR A 134 8.17 -14.59 -1.55
C TYR A 134 9.10 -13.64 -0.79
N GLU A 135 9.62 -14.12 0.32
CA GLU A 135 10.49 -13.32 1.18
C GLU A 135 11.83 -13.07 0.53
N ILE A 136 12.33 -11.83 0.65
CA ILE A 136 13.62 -11.40 0.12
C ILE A 136 14.40 -10.67 1.23
N PRO A 137 15.73 -10.50 1.06
CA PRO A 137 16.50 -9.65 1.97
C PRO A 137 16.04 -8.20 1.90
N ALA A 138 16.39 -7.41 2.93
CA ALA A 138 16.08 -5.98 2.96
C ALA A 138 16.62 -5.28 1.72
N TYR A 139 15.79 -4.42 1.11
CA TYR A 139 16.20 -3.64 -0.04
C TYR A 139 16.36 -2.15 0.31
N TYR A 140 16.14 -1.79 1.57
CA TYR A 140 16.48 -0.47 2.09
C TYR A 140 16.79 -0.57 3.59
N ASN A 141 17.41 0.47 4.14
CA ASN A 141 17.79 0.49 5.54
C ASN A 141 16.60 0.86 6.42
N ASN A 142 16.04 -0.13 7.11
CA ASN A 142 14.90 0.02 8.01
C ASN A 142 15.39 -0.21 9.45
N PRO A 143 15.25 0.78 10.35
CA PRO A 143 15.70 0.62 11.74
C PRO A 143 14.83 -0.36 12.55
N ASN A 144 13.65 -0.75 12.05
CA ASN A 144 12.79 -1.69 12.76
C ASN A 144 13.26 -3.13 12.51
N ALA A 145 13.69 -3.79 13.58
CA ALA A 145 14.21 -5.16 13.51
C ALA A 145 13.15 -6.20 13.14
N THR A 146 11.86 -5.87 13.26
CA THR A 146 10.77 -6.79 12.93
C THR A 146 10.34 -6.70 11.47
N ALA A 147 10.92 -5.79 10.69
CA ALA A 147 10.57 -5.63 9.27
C ALA A 147 11.01 -6.84 8.45
N ILE A 148 10.12 -7.30 7.57
CA ILE A 148 10.43 -8.33 6.59
C ILE A 148 9.99 -7.85 5.22
N TYR A 149 10.59 -8.41 4.18
CA TYR A 149 10.48 -7.90 2.82
C TYR A 149 10.02 -8.99 1.88
N PHE A 150 9.18 -8.61 0.92
CA PHE A 150 8.63 -9.56 -0.04
C PHE A 150 8.73 -9.02 -1.46
N GLU A 151 8.76 -9.93 -2.42
CA GLU A 151 8.75 -9.62 -3.85
C GLU A 151 7.81 -10.57 -4.57
N MET A 152 7.20 -10.08 -5.64
CA MET A 152 6.46 -10.90 -6.58
C MET A 152 6.88 -10.52 -7.99
N LYS A 153 7.12 -11.51 -8.85
CA LYS A 153 7.36 -11.27 -10.29
C LYS A 153 6.03 -11.16 -11.02
N CYS A 154 5.98 -10.23 -11.94
CA CYS A 154 4.77 -10.04 -12.76
C CYS A 154 4.87 -10.76 -14.11
#